data_1398da0d8b6682b3121b2df68270dbc8
#
_entry.id   1398da0d8b6682b3121b2df68270dbc8
#
_cell.length_a   1.000
_cell.length_b   1.000
_cell.length_c   1.000
_cell.angle_alpha   90.00
_cell.angle_beta   90.00
_cell.angle_gamma   90.00
#
_symmetry.space_group_name_H-M   'P 1'
#
loop_
_entity.id
_entity.type
_entity.pdbx_description
1 polymer ?
#
loop_
_entity_poly.entity_id
_entity_poly.type
_entity_poly.pdbx_seq_one_letter_code
_entity_poly.pdbx_strand_id
1 'polypeptide(L)'
;MKTNNKIARFIAMAAVMIITLACGSSEMQGYAVKQTQDSVQVEKADGTKVQTPAPANAQSPAATNTPATAPAKFDGYALYKATFEALRDKHITLVDPAARAKWVAEWQNKHAKDGKLDTEDGADAACLEMMRSLNQRFDYFYQPAKTKAEESSEKPSFAGTGLVVTTLGAKTISKEHPFLIALVVEGSPASRENLRKKDRITAIDGKSLDGKTLEEAVALLHGDNGVPVVLSIERGASDKFNVTIVRNDYVIPVVHFKDLGDGISYIKLDDFMSQFSVKEMFNALNKAAKGKAVILDLRGNHGGSLSYVEKMAEFFLEEGTILEQHQRQDDNLVTLRLAVQPHFALRTETSSAEPDSTGVQPEDRMLNLLPKDMPVVVLVDDDSYSASEILAGALQATHRAVVVGLPTGGKGVGQLVVKLPFGRSMHVTNFEFLPGGQAMDWVGVIPNIEVKQPANFDEDDASTDAQLKAAQTQVKSMLDAQAQLQLKRDGLRKKNEDDFKKSREGK
;
A
#
# COMPACT_ATOMS: atom_id res chain seq x y z
N MET A 1 -29.92 21.48 -2.94
CA MET A 1 -29.51 22.18 -1.70
C MET A 1 -29.12 21.22 -0.54
N LYS A 2 -28.61 19.99 -0.82
CA LYS A 2 -28.17 19.05 0.24
C LYS A 2 -26.68 18.66 0.15
N THR A 3 -25.94 19.19 -0.82
CA THR A 3 -24.52 18.86 -1.07
C THR A 3 -23.51 19.76 -0.33
N ASN A 4 -23.93 20.95 0.10
CA ASN A 4 -23.00 21.90 0.76
C ASN A 4 -22.71 21.59 2.24
N ASN A 5 -23.50 20.73 2.87
CA ASN A 5 -23.33 20.44 4.31
C ASN A 5 -22.20 19.43 4.63
N LYS A 6 -21.73 18.66 3.62
CA LYS A 6 -20.64 17.71 3.83
C LYS A 6 -19.26 18.36 3.70
N ILE A 7 -19.13 19.34 2.79
CA ILE A 7 -17.87 20.09 2.60
C ILE A 7 -17.62 21.02 3.79
N ALA A 8 -18.67 21.68 4.33
CA ALA A 8 -18.53 22.50 5.53
C ALA A 8 -18.13 21.69 6.79
N ARG A 9 -18.57 20.43 6.90
CA ARG A 9 -18.16 19.54 8.00
C ARG A 9 -16.70 19.06 7.85
N PHE A 10 -16.22 18.89 6.61
CA PHE A 10 -14.83 18.52 6.34
C PHE A 10 -13.85 19.67 6.63
N ILE A 11 -14.24 20.90 6.31
CA ILE A 11 -13.44 22.11 6.61
C ILE A 11 -13.44 22.38 8.14
N ALA A 12 -14.53 22.14 8.84
CA ALA A 12 -14.61 22.28 10.30
C ALA A 12 -13.73 21.24 11.03
N MET A 13 -13.66 20.00 10.53
CA MET A 13 -12.75 18.97 11.07
C MET A 13 -11.27 19.32 10.81
N ALA A 14 -10.95 19.86 9.64
CA ALA A 14 -9.59 20.32 9.32
C ALA A 14 -9.16 21.52 10.19
N ALA A 15 -10.06 22.44 10.51
CA ALA A 15 -9.77 23.57 11.37
C ALA A 15 -9.54 23.16 12.84
N VAL A 16 -10.25 22.16 13.35
CA VAL A 16 -10.02 21.58 14.67
C VAL A 16 -8.66 20.85 14.71
N MET A 17 -8.27 20.19 13.63
CA MET A 17 -6.99 19.49 13.52
C MET A 17 -5.78 20.43 13.46
N ILE A 18 -5.95 21.63 12.89
CA ILE A 18 -4.88 22.67 12.85
C ILE A 18 -4.71 23.33 14.22
N ILE A 19 -5.74 23.46 15.04
CA ILE A 19 -5.67 24.03 16.39
C ILE A 19 -5.01 23.03 17.37
N THR A 20 -5.22 21.73 17.19
CA THR A 20 -4.54 20.68 17.98
C THR A 20 -3.06 20.55 17.69
N LEU A 21 -2.59 20.99 16.51
CA LEU A 21 -1.17 21.01 16.15
C LEU A 21 -0.41 22.25 16.62
N ALA A 22 -1.12 23.31 17.03
CA ALA A 22 -0.52 24.59 17.45
C ALA A 22 -0.49 24.80 18.97
N CYS A 23 -1.25 24.04 19.76
CA CYS A 23 -1.30 24.15 21.21
C CYS A 23 -1.11 22.78 21.86
N GLY A 24 -0.12 22.66 22.73
CA GLY A 24 0.12 21.44 23.51
C GLY A 24 -1.12 21.03 24.31
N SER A 25 -1.30 19.74 24.49
CA SER A 25 -2.47 19.06 25.04
C SER A 25 -2.94 19.47 26.46
N SER A 26 -2.29 20.38 27.13
CA SER A 26 -2.63 20.87 28.49
C SER A 26 -3.50 22.12 28.52
N GLU A 27 -3.75 22.81 27.41
CA GLU A 27 -4.50 24.07 27.38
C GLU A 27 -5.95 23.98 26.84
N MET A 28 -6.43 22.77 26.51
CA MET A 28 -7.73 22.61 25.85
C MET A 28 -8.97 22.64 26.74
N GLN A 29 -8.84 22.75 28.06
CA GLN A 29 -10.01 22.77 28.96
C GLN A 29 -10.78 24.12 29.04
N GLY A 30 -10.36 25.12 28.27
CA GLY A 30 -10.92 26.47 28.36
C GLY A 30 -11.53 27.05 27.10
N TYR A 31 -11.85 26.26 26.06
CA TYR A 31 -12.39 26.78 24.81
C TYR A 31 -13.77 26.23 24.46
N ALA A 32 -14.68 27.09 24.04
CA ALA A 32 -15.96 26.70 23.46
C ALA A 32 -16.01 27.02 21.97
N VAL A 33 -16.44 26.06 21.15
CA VAL A 33 -16.60 26.23 19.72
C VAL A 33 -18.08 26.45 19.41
N LYS A 34 -18.42 27.62 18.85
CA LYS A 34 -19.75 27.92 18.32
C LYS A 34 -19.74 27.94 16.82
N GLN A 35 -20.61 27.16 16.22
CA GLN A 35 -20.78 27.08 14.76
C GLN A 35 -22.04 27.86 14.36
N THR A 36 -21.89 28.85 13.48
CA THR A 36 -22.98 29.50 12.74
C THR A 36 -22.98 29.03 11.29
N GLN A 37 -24.06 29.32 10.53
CA GLN A 37 -24.22 28.82 9.16
C GLN A 37 -23.05 29.19 8.20
N ASP A 38 -22.30 30.25 8.51
CA ASP A 38 -21.25 30.79 7.62
C ASP A 38 -19.86 30.92 8.27
N SER A 39 -19.69 30.58 9.56
CA SER A 39 -18.38 30.71 10.21
C SER A 39 -18.25 29.81 11.46
N VAL A 40 -17.00 29.46 11.79
CA VAL A 40 -16.64 28.81 13.06
C VAL A 40 -15.94 29.86 13.93
N GLN A 41 -16.50 30.14 15.11
CA GLN A 41 -15.87 31.03 16.10
C GLN A 41 -15.40 30.21 17.31
N VAL A 42 -14.18 30.47 17.75
CA VAL A 42 -13.57 29.87 18.93
C VAL A 42 -13.48 30.97 20.00
N GLU A 43 -14.13 30.75 21.15
CA GLU A 43 -14.10 31.69 22.30
C GLU A 43 -13.36 31.01 23.46
N LYS A 44 -12.50 31.77 24.15
CA LYS A 44 -11.95 31.36 25.45
C LYS A 44 -13.02 31.38 26.51
N ALA A 45 -12.82 30.62 27.59
CA ALA A 45 -13.75 30.61 28.73
C ALA A 45 -13.93 31.99 29.40
N ASP A 46 -13.03 32.93 29.15
CA ASP A 46 -13.07 34.31 29.63
C ASP A 46 -13.86 35.28 28.69
N GLY A 47 -14.44 34.77 27.60
CA GLY A 47 -15.21 35.57 26.62
C GLY A 47 -14.36 36.27 25.54
N THR A 48 -13.05 36.04 25.49
CA THR A 48 -12.17 36.66 24.49
C THR A 48 -12.32 35.96 23.14
N LYS A 49 -12.69 36.71 22.08
CA LYS A 49 -12.80 36.18 20.72
C LYS A 49 -11.43 36.02 20.10
N VAL A 50 -11.13 34.81 19.64
CA VAL A 50 -9.92 34.54 18.85
C VAL A 50 -10.26 34.78 17.37
N GLN A 51 -9.70 35.82 16.78
CA GLN A 51 -9.75 36.01 15.32
C GLN A 51 -8.79 34.99 14.66
N THR A 52 -9.35 33.97 14.04
CA THR A 52 -8.59 33.16 13.08
C THR A 52 -8.37 34.05 11.84
N PRO A 53 -7.13 34.18 11.32
CA PRO A 53 -6.92 34.82 10.03
C PRO A 53 -7.77 34.09 8.98
N ALA A 54 -8.52 34.86 8.19
CA ALA A 54 -9.24 34.32 7.06
C ALA A 54 -8.23 33.48 6.22
N PRO A 55 -8.61 32.29 5.72
CA PRO A 55 -7.77 31.58 4.78
C PRO A 55 -7.48 32.55 3.65
N ALA A 56 -6.19 32.85 3.47
CA ALA A 56 -5.76 33.61 2.32
C ALA A 56 -6.38 32.91 1.11
N ASN A 57 -7.21 33.64 0.35
CA ASN A 57 -7.68 33.19 -0.93
C ASN A 57 -6.44 32.75 -1.70
N ALA A 58 -6.21 31.43 -1.78
CA ALA A 58 -5.29 30.88 -2.72
C ALA A 58 -5.93 31.09 -4.10
N GLN A 59 -5.87 32.32 -4.59
CA GLN A 59 -5.85 32.56 -6.01
C GLN A 59 -4.63 31.76 -6.48
N SER A 60 -4.89 30.68 -7.18
CA SER A 60 -3.88 30.06 -8.05
C SER A 60 -3.16 31.20 -8.74
N PRO A 61 -1.84 31.36 -8.59
CA PRO A 61 -1.13 32.36 -9.36
C PRO A 61 -1.51 32.12 -10.82
N ALA A 62 -2.09 33.13 -11.45
CA ALA A 62 -2.32 33.13 -12.89
C ALA A 62 -1.02 32.60 -13.48
N ALA A 63 -1.11 31.56 -14.30
CA ALA A 63 0.02 31.03 -15.02
C ALA A 63 0.66 32.20 -15.75
N THR A 64 1.68 32.79 -15.15
CA THR A 64 2.56 33.70 -15.88
C THR A 64 3.17 32.80 -16.93
N ASN A 65 2.81 33.06 -18.19
CA ASN A 65 3.50 32.54 -19.36
C ASN A 65 4.94 33.08 -19.31
N THR A 66 5.76 32.45 -18.48
CA THR A 66 7.20 32.54 -18.61
C THR A 66 7.50 31.81 -19.92
N PRO A 67 8.16 32.48 -20.88
CA PRO A 67 8.55 31.80 -22.12
C PRO A 67 9.27 30.52 -21.73
N ALA A 68 8.85 29.38 -22.29
CA ALA A 68 9.52 28.13 -22.11
C ALA A 68 11.00 28.35 -22.44
N THR A 69 11.84 28.37 -21.41
CA THR A 69 13.29 28.35 -21.59
C THR A 69 13.59 27.13 -22.44
N ALA A 70 14.32 27.34 -23.53
CA ALA A 70 14.80 26.23 -24.37
C ALA A 70 15.35 25.12 -23.47
N PRO A 71 15.05 23.84 -23.73
CA PRO A 71 15.53 22.75 -22.89
C PRO A 71 17.05 22.90 -22.71
N ALA A 72 17.49 22.92 -21.45
CA ALA A 72 18.91 23.06 -21.12
C ALA A 72 19.68 21.99 -21.90
N LYS A 73 20.78 22.39 -22.55
CA LYS A 73 21.65 21.44 -23.26
C LYS A 73 22.08 20.37 -22.28
N PHE A 74 22.01 19.12 -22.69
CA PHE A 74 22.43 17.98 -21.87
C PHE A 74 23.88 18.15 -21.40
N ASP A 75 24.11 17.91 -20.12
CA ASP A 75 25.43 17.91 -19.45
C ASP A 75 25.56 16.64 -18.65
N GLY A 76 26.28 15.65 -19.21
CA GLY A 76 26.47 14.35 -18.58
C GLY A 76 27.35 14.42 -17.32
N TYR A 77 28.25 15.40 -17.21
CA TYR A 77 29.00 15.60 -15.99
C TYR A 77 28.12 16.10 -14.84
N ALA A 78 27.20 17.01 -15.13
CA ALA A 78 26.21 17.48 -14.13
C ALA A 78 25.29 16.33 -13.67
N LEU A 79 24.85 15.46 -14.57
CA LEU A 79 24.08 14.27 -14.24
C LEU A 79 24.86 13.29 -13.36
N TYR A 80 26.10 12.96 -13.76
CA TYR A 80 26.98 12.05 -13.02
C TYR A 80 27.27 12.58 -11.61
N LYS A 81 27.60 13.87 -11.51
CA LYS A 81 27.84 14.54 -10.20
C LYS A 81 26.61 14.49 -9.29
N ALA A 82 25.42 14.80 -9.82
CA ALA A 82 24.18 14.75 -9.03
C ALA A 82 23.88 13.32 -8.55
N THR A 83 24.10 12.32 -9.39
CA THR A 83 23.94 10.89 -9.04
C THR A 83 24.94 10.49 -7.95
N PHE A 84 26.22 10.88 -8.11
CA PHE A 84 27.28 10.62 -7.13
C PHE A 84 26.95 11.23 -5.75
N GLU A 85 26.57 12.51 -5.72
CA GLU A 85 26.24 13.23 -4.48
C GLU A 85 25.03 12.57 -3.79
N ALA A 86 23.99 12.22 -4.53
CA ALA A 86 22.82 11.61 -3.96
C ALA A 86 23.09 10.20 -3.41
N LEU A 87 23.88 9.37 -4.09
CA LEU A 87 24.29 8.05 -3.57
C LEU A 87 25.18 8.20 -2.35
N ARG A 88 26.22 9.08 -2.41
CA ARG A 88 27.13 9.35 -1.29
C ARG A 88 26.37 9.74 -0.03
N ASP A 89 25.37 10.62 -0.15
CA ASP A 89 24.72 11.27 0.99
C ASP A 89 23.47 10.49 1.47
N LYS A 90 22.89 9.63 0.63
CA LYS A 90 21.59 9.00 0.94
C LYS A 90 21.62 7.48 1.03
N HIS A 91 22.55 6.80 0.35
CA HIS A 91 22.56 5.35 0.34
C HIS A 91 22.97 4.77 1.70
N ILE A 92 22.17 3.81 2.23
CA ILE A 92 22.35 3.30 3.62
C ILE A 92 23.71 2.65 3.85
N THR A 93 24.26 1.92 2.84
CA THR A 93 25.56 1.24 2.99
C THR A 93 26.72 2.23 3.12
N LEU A 94 26.53 3.50 2.74
CA LEU A 94 27.54 4.55 2.83
C LEU A 94 27.40 5.40 4.12
N VAL A 95 26.63 4.96 5.09
CA VAL A 95 26.59 5.56 6.43
C VAL A 95 27.90 5.30 7.16
N ASP A 96 28.52 4.15 6.96
CA ASP A 96 29.85 3.85 7.50
C ASP A 96 30.92 4.76 6.87
N PRO A 97 31.68 5.54 7.66
CA PRO A 97 32.63 6.49 7.12
C PRO A 97 33.78 5.87 6.32
N ALA A 98 34.23 4.66 6.68
CA ALA A 98 35.34 3.99 6.00
C ALA A 98 34.88 3.43 4.65
N ALA A 99 33.70 2.80 4.60
CA ALA A 99 33.08 2.34 3.36
C ALA A 99 32.83 3.52 2.42
N ARG A 100 32.29 4.63 2.94
CA ARG A 100 32.04 5.85 2.17
C ARG A 100 33.32 6.45 1.61
N ALA A 101 34.38 6.58 2.43
CA ALA A 101 35.67 7.12 1.96
C ALA A 101 36.26 6.30 0.80
N LYS A 102 36.21 4.96 0.91
CA LYS A 102 36.67 4.06 -0.13
C LYS A 102 35.85 4.24 -1.43
N TRP A 103 34.53 4.27 -1.32
CA TRP A 103 33.63 4.44 -2.45
C TRP A 103 33.80 5.80 -3.13
N VAL A 104 33.91 6.87 -2.34
CA VAL A 104 34.19 8.24 -2.84
C VAL A 104 35.49 8.29 -3.63
N ALA A 105 36.57 7.72 -3.10
CA ALA A 105 37.87 7.69 -3.77
C ALA A 105 37.79 6.97 -5.13
N GLU A 106 36.96 5.94 -5.26
CA GLU A 106 36.79 5.21 -6.51
C GLU A 106 35.95 6.01 -7.53
N TRP A 107 34.80 6.58 -7.09
CA TRP A 107 33.76 7.04 -8.02
C TRP A 107 33.77 8.55 -8.29
N GLN A 108 34.36 9.39 -7.42
CA GLN A 108 34.25 10.85 -7.56
C GLN A 108 34.73 11.39 -8.91
N ASN A 109 35.76 10.77 -9.52
CA ASN A 109 36.35 11.22 -10.76
C ASN A 109 36.53 10.10 -11.79
N LYS A 110 35.90 8.93 -11.63
CA LYS A 110 36.14 7.73 -12.42
C LYS A 110 35.99 7.98 -13.94
N HIS A 111 34.98 8.72 -14.33
CA HIS A 111 34.65 9.00 -15.74
C HIS A 111 34.98 10.45 -16.16
N ALA A 112 35.80 11.18 -15.41
CA ALA A 112 36.09 12.59 -15.72
C ALA A 112 36.86 12.81 -17.02
N LYS A 113 37.54 11.77 -17.57
CA LYS A 113 38.47 11.89 -18.71
C LYS A 113 38.31 10.82 -19.76
N ASP A 114 37.36 9.90 -19.66
CA ASP A 114 37.22 8.77 -20.59
C ASP A 114 36.19 9.00 -21.71
N GLY A 115 35.57 10.21 -21.74
CA GLY A 115 34.58 10.60 -22.76
C GLY A 115 33.19 9.96 -22.58
N LYS A 116 32.98 9.12 -21.58
CA LYS A 116 31.65 8.53 -21.32
C LYS A 116 30.58 9.57 -21.03
N LEU A 117 30.94 10.67 -20.36
CA LEU A 117 30.00 11.72 -19.96
C LEU A 117 29.65 12.69 -21.10
N ASP A 118 30.24 12.54 -22.30
CA ASP A 118 30.00 13.44 -23.43
C ASP A 118 28.66 13.14 -24.16
N THR A 119 28.06 11.98 -23.90
CA THR A 119 26.77 11.54 -24.49
C THR A 119 25.75 11.16 -23.43
N GLU A 120 24.45 11.23 -23.79
CA GLU A 120 23.38 10.83 -22.86
C GLU A 120 23.47 9.38 -22.45
N ASP A 121 23.62 8.45 -23.43
CA ASP A 121 23.71 7.02 -23.17
C ASP A 121 24.95 6.67 -22.32
N GLY A 122 26.07 7.32 -22.60
CA GLY A 122 27.31 7.12 -21.84
C GLY A 122 27.19 7.61 -20.40
N ALA A 123 26.58 8.77 -20.18
CA ALA A 123 26.34 9.30 -18.84
C ALA A 123 25.35 8.44 -18.04
N ASP A 124 24.25 8.01 -18.68
CA ASP A 124 23.28 7.10 -18.06
C ASP A 124 23.95 5.74 -17.68
N ALA A 125 24.79 5.20 -18.56
CA ALA A 125 25.54 3.97 -18.28
C ALA A 125 26.54 4.15 -17.13
N ALA A 126 27.23 5.28 -17.05
CA ALA A 126 28.15 5.60 -15.96
C ALA A 126 27.44 5.77 -14.61
N CYS A 127 26.27 6.43 -14.58
CA CYS A 127 25.42 6.54 -13.39
C CYS A 127 24.95 5.16 -12.92
N LEU A 128 24.49 4.32 -13.84
CA LEU A 128 24.03 2.96 -13.53
C LEU A 128 25.18 2.06 -13.05
N GLU A 129 26.40 2.19 -13.61
CA GLU A 129 27.60 1.48 -13.16
C GLU A 129 27.94 1.85 -11.71
N MET A 130 27.89 3.14 -11.38
CA MET A 130 28.14 3.68 -10.05
C MET A 130 27.11 3.14 -9.04
N MET A 131 25.83 3.18 -9.37
CA MET A 131 24.76 2.65 -8.51
C MET A 131 24.93 1.15 -8.27
N ARG A 132 25.18 0.36 -9.32
CA ARG A 132 25.38 -1.09 -9.21
C ARG A 132 26.57 -1.50 -8.35
N SER A 133 27.56 -0.60 -8.16
CA SER A 133 28.71 -0.87 -7.27
C SER A 133 28.31 -1.01 -5.80
N LEU A 134 27.14 -0.53 -5.42
CA LEU A 134 26.59 -0.64 -4.07
C LEU A 134 25.87 -1.97 -3.81
N ASN A 135 25.77 -2.82 -4.85
CA ASN A 135 25.21 -4.17 -4.79
C ASN A 135 23.83 -4.28 -4.13
N GLN A 136 22.99 -3.26 -4.35
CA GLN A 136 21.62 -3.26 -3.87
C GLN A 136 20.64 -3.55 -5.01
N ARG A 137 19.89 -4.66 -4.90
CA ARG A 137 19.03 -5.18 -5.97
C ARG A 137 17.78 -4.31 -6.23
N PHE A 138 17.43 -3.43 -5.31
CA PHE A 138 16.24 -2.57 -5.39
C PHE A 138 16.58 -1.11 -5.66
N ASP A 139 17.84 -0.79 -6.00
CA ASP A 139 18.20 0.50 -6.53
C ASP A 139 17.88 0.55 -8.03
N TYR A 140 17.24 1.62 -8.47
CA TYR A 140 16.85 1.80 -9.87
C TYR A 140 17.25 3.18 -10.36
N PHE A 141 17.72 3.25 -11.60
CA PHE A 141 17.98 4.48 -12.34
C PHE A 141 17.01 4.56 -13.52
N TYR A 142 16.22 5.63 -13.58
CA TYR A 142 15.18 5.79 -14.57
C TYR A 142 15.51 6.92 -15.54
N GLN A 143 15.43 6.60 -16.83
CA GLN A 143 15.47 7.55 -17.93
C GLN A 143 14.17 8.37 -18.00
N PRO A 144 14.15 9.53 -18.73
CA PRO A 144 13.03 10.47 -18.70
C PRO A 144 11.67 9.87 -19.01
N ALA A 145 11.59 8.96 -19.99
CA ALA A 145 10.33 8.31 -20.36
C ALA A 145 9.74 7.49 -19.21
N LYS A 146 10.57 6.75 -18.50
CA LYS A 146 10.14 5.90 -17.38
C LYS A 146 9.85 6.71 -16.12
N THR A 147 10.65 7.75 -15.84
CA THR A 147 10.38 8.70 -14.76
C THR A 147 9.00 9.35 -14.91
N LYS A 148 8.67 9.81 -16.14
CA LYS A 148 7.36 10.40 -16.43
C LYS A 148 6.22 9.37 -16.32
N ALA A 149 6.44 8.13 -16.74
CA ALA A 149 5.45 7.06 -16.62
C ALA A 149 5.15 6.74 -15.15
N GLU A 150 6.18 6.68 -14.30
CA GLU A 150 6.04 6.45 -12.87
C GLU A 150 5.28 7.58 -12.17
N GLU A 151 5.65 8.84 -12.42
CA GLU A 151 4.92 10.01 -11.89
C GLU A 151 3.44 10.04 -12.32
N SER A 152 3.11 9.45 -13.48
CA SER A 152 1.72 9.38 -13.96
C SER A 152 0.93 8.21 -13.37
N SER A 153 1.59 7.17 -12.89
CA SER A 153 0.95 5.97 -12.31
C SER A 153 0.42 6.20 -10.88
N GLU A 154 0.87 7.26 -10.21
CA GLU A 154 0.41 7.62 -8.85
C GLU A 154 -1.00 8.22 -8.79
N LYS A 155 -1.71 8.33 -9.93
CA LYS A 155 -3.06 8.87 -9.95
C LYS A 155 -4.06 7.86 -9.38
N PRO A 156 -4.80 8.21 -8.32
CA PRO A 156 -5.65 7.27 -7.57
C PRO A 156 -7.00 6.94 -8.24
N SER A 157 -7.32 7.58 -9.36
CA SER A 157 -8.56 7.34 -10.10
C SER A 157 -8.30 7.25 -11.60
N PHE A 158 -9.04 6.38 -12.25
CA PHE A 158 -8.97 6.21 -13.70
C PHE A 158 -10.27 6.73 -14.33
N ALA A 159 -10.15 7.66 -15.27
CA ALA A 159 -11.27 8.02 -16.14
C ALA A 159 -11.42 6.95 -17.22
N GLY A 160 -12.54 6.21 -17.21
CA GLY A 160 -12.71 5.16 -18.19
C GLY A 160 -13.94 4.29 -18.00
N THR A 161 -13.90 3.12 -18.61
CA THR A 161 -15.01 2.14 -18.58
C THR A 161 -14.97 1.21 -17.38
N GLY A 162 -13.78 0.91 -16.84
CA GLY A 162 -13.59 -0.12 -15.81
C GLY A 162 -13.52 -1.54 -16.35
N LEU A 163 -13.09 -1.69 -17.60
CA LEU A 163 -12.82 -2.99 -18.20
C LEU A 163 -11.30 -3.25 -18.22
N VAL A 164 -10.89 -4.38 -17.68
CA VAL A 164 -9.58 -4.97 -17.95
C VAL A 164 -9.72 -5.90 -19.14
N VAL A 165 -8.83 -5.74 -20.12
CA VAL A 165 -8.94 -6.43 -21.42
C VAL A 165 -7.63 -7.13 -21.78
N THR A 166 -7.71 -8.16 -22.64
CA THR A 166 -6.55 -8.95 -23.04
C THR A 166 -6.70 -9.49 -24.47
N THR A 167 -5.57 -9.73 -25.13
CA THR A 167 -5.49 -10.49 -26.38
C THR A 167 -4.82 -11.85 -26.16
N LEU A 168 -4.70 -12.30 -24.90
CA LEU A 168 -3.98 -13.53 -24.52
C LEU A 168 -2.54 -13.57 -25.03
N GLY A 169 -1.87 -12.42 -25.09
CA GLY A 169 -0.47 -12.29 -25.54
C GLY A 169 -0.25 -12.14 -27.05
N ALA A 170 -1.32 -12.12 -27.83
CA ALA A 170 -1.21 -11.87 -29.28
C ALA A 170 -0.89 -10.40 -29.57
N LYS A 171 -0.07 -10.14 -30.60
CA LYS A 171 0.34 -8.78 -31.00
C LYS A 171 -0.81 -8.00 -31.64
N THR A 172 -1.70 -8.68 -32.37
CA THR A 172 -2.82 -8.06 -33.07
C THR A 172 -4.11 -8.83 -32.83
N ILE A 173 -5.22 -8.12 -32.79
CA ILE A 173 -6.55 -8.66 -32.60
C ILE A 173 -7.02 -9.30 -33.89
N SER A 174 -7.54 -10.54 -33.80
CA SER A 174 -8.14 -11.24 -34.92
C SER A 174 -9.29 -12.15 -34.43
N LYS A 175 -9.87 -12.92 -35.34
CA LYS A 175 -10.88 -13.93 -34.96
C LYS A 175 -10.28 -15.03 -34.07
N GLU A 176 -9.04 -15.44 -34.36
CA GLU A 176 -8.27 -16.45 -33.61
C GLU A 176 -7.68 -15.89 -32.33
N HIS A 177 -7.41 -14.59 -32.30
CA HIS A 177 -6.85 -13.85 -31.17
C HIS A 177 -7.78 -12.70 -30.76
N PRO A 178 -8.88 -13.00 -30.08
CA PRO A 178 -9.92 -12.04 -29.80
C PRO A 178 -9.52 -11.05 -28.71
N PHE A 179 -10.08 -9.85 -28.76
CA PHE A 179 -10.02 -8.87 -27.69
C PHE A 179 -11.08 -9.19 -26.63
N LEU A 180 -10.66 -9.71 -25.51
CA LEU A 180 -11.53 -10.27 -24.47
C LEU A 180 -11.57 -9.38 -23.23
N ILE A 181 -12.72 -9.36 -22.56
CA ILE A 181 -12.84 -8.86 -21.21
C ILE A 181 -12.20 -9.89 -20.27
N ALA A 182 -11.10 -9.50 -19.63
CA ALA A 182 -10.43 -10.29 -18.60
C ALA A 182 -11.10 -10.10 -17.23
N LEU A 183 -11.52 -8.84 -16.93
CA LEU A 183 -12.18 -8.49 -15.68
C LEU A 183 -13.10 -7.29 -15.90
N VAL A 184 -14.25 -7.27 -15.22
CA VAL A 184 -15.10 -6.10 -15.03
C VAL A 184 -14.86 -5.59 -13.60
N VAL A 185 -14.29 -4.39 -13.46
CA VAL A 185 -13.96 -3.81 -12.15
C VAL A 185 -15.25 -3.49 -11.39
N GLU A 186 -15.37 -3.98 -10.19
CA GLU A 186 -16.54 -3.75 -9.33
C GLU A 186 -16.69 -2.24 -9.00
N GLY A 187 -17.91 -1.72 -9.00
CA GLY A 187 -18.18 -0.30 -8.77
C GLY A 187 -17.88 0.62 -9.96
N SER A 188 -17.26 0.11 -11.03
CA SER A 188 -16.96 0.87 -12.26
C SER A 188 -18.19 1.11 -13.12
N PRO A 189 -18.12 2.00 -14.13
CA PRO A 189 -19.18 2.17 -15.12
C PRO A 189 -19.61 0.85 -15.79
N ALA A 190 -18.65 0.01 -16.19
CA ALA A 190 -18.92 -1.28 -16.85
C ALA A 190 -19.62 -2.30 -15.94
N SER A 191 -19.42 -2.22 -14.63
CA SER A 191 -20.05 -3.16 -13.67
C SER A 191 -21.57 -3.01 -13.57
N ARG A 192 -22.11 -1.89 -14.05
CA ARG A 192 -23.56 -1.62 -14.08
C ARG A 192 -24.23 -2.24 -15.31
N GLU A 193 -23.40 -2.67 -16.25
CA GLU A 193 -23.82 -3.28 -17.50
C GLU A 193 -23.65 -4.80 -17.40
N ASN A 194 -24.44 -5.57 -18.12
CA ASN A 194 -24.39 -7.03 -18.07
C ASN A 194 -23.18 -7.61 -18.82
N LEU A 195 -21.96 -7.07 -18.58
CA LEU A 195 -20.71 -7.56 -19.15
C LEU A 195 -20.08 -8.63 -18.25
N ARG A 196 -19.34 -9.58 -18.86
CA ARG A 196 -18.74 -10.72 -18.16
C ARG A 196 -17.31 -10.98 -18.63
N LYS A 197 -16.52 -11.61 -17.79
CA LYS A 197 -15.24 -12.22 -18.18
C LYS A 197 -15.47 -13.14 -19.39
N LYS A 198 -14.55 -13.10 -20.36
CA LYS A 198 -14.58 -13.82 -21.66
C LYS A 198 -15.55 -13.27 -22.70
N ASP A 199 -16.30 -12.19 -22.45
CA ASP A 199 -17.00 -11.48 -23.52
C ASP A 199 -15.96 -10.94 -24.51
N ARG A 200 -16.24 -11.08 -25.80
CA ARG A 200 -15.40 -10.57 -26.89
C ARG A 200 -15.89 -9.19 -27.31
N ILE A 201 -14.99 -8.21 -27.33
CA ILE A 201 -15.27 -6.89 -27.90
C ILE A 201 -14.82 -6.91 -29.37
N THR A 202 -15.75 -6.71 -30.30
CA THR A 202 -15.45 -6.77 -31.74
C THR A 202 -15.31 -5.40 -32.38
N ALA A 203 -16.00 -4.39 -31.81
CA ALA A 203 -15.91 -2.99 -32.25
C ALA A 203 -16.09 -2.04 -31.08
N ILE A 204 -15.54 -0.83 -31.19
CA ILE A 204 -15.69 0.29 -30.27
C ILE A 204 -16.15 1.49 -31.09
N ASP A 205 -17.28 2.13 -30.72
CA ASP A 205 -17.92 3.23 -31.44
C ASP A 205 -18.06 2.94 -32.95
N GLY A 206 -18.46 1.70 -33.28
CA GLY A 206 -18.63 1.22 -34.65
C GLY A 206 -17.32 0.93 -35.41
N LYS A 207 -16.14 1.18 -34.79
CA LYS A 207 -14.84 0.89 -35.40
C LYS A 207 -14.42 -0.54 -35.08
N SER A 208 -14.22 -1.36 -36.12
CA SER A 208 -13.70 -2.73 -35.96
C SER A 208 -12.35 -2.74 -35.27
N LEU A 209 -12.15 -3.75 -34.42
CA LEU A 209 -10.87 -3.98 -33.75
C LEU A 209 -9.96 -4.96 -34.50
N ASP A 210 -10.45 -5.59 -35.58
CA ASP A 210 -9.68 -6.53 -36.37
C ASP A 210 -8.40 -5.88 -36.95
N GLY A 211 -7.24 -6.52 -36.75
CA GLY A 211 -5.94 -6.01 -37.16
C GLY A 211 -5.30 -4.96 -36.23
N LYS A 212 -6.00 -4.48 -35.20
CA LYS A 212 -5.47 -3.53 -34.22
C LYS A 212 -4.59 -4.19 -33.18
N THR A 213 -3.65 -3.44 -32.62
CA THR A 213 -2.91 -3.88 -31.43
C THR A 213 -3.73 -3.73 -30.16
N LEU A 214 -3.26 -4.33 -29.07
CA LEU A 214 -3.88 -4.18 -27.74
C LEU A 214 -3.93 -2.68 -27.34
N GLU A 215 -2.83 -1.97 -27.52
CA GLU A 215 -2.67 -0.56 -27.16
C GLU A 215 -3.63 0.34 -27.95
N GLU A 216 -3.78 0.09 -29.26
CA GLU A 216 -4.71 0.84 -30.11
C GLU A 216 -6.17 0.60 -29.70
N ALA A 217 -6.52 -0.63 -29.35
CA ALA A 217 -7.87 -0.95 -28.89
C ALA A 217 -8.16 -0.36 -27.49
N VAL A 218 -7.20 -0.43 -26.57
CA VAL A 218 -7.30 0.18 -25.24
C VAL A 218 -7.44 1.69 -25.34
N ALA A 219 -6.71 2.36 -26.25
CA ALA A 219 -6.82 3.80 -26.46
C ALA A 219 -8.24 4.22 -26.87
N LEU A 220 -9.01 3.35 -27.58
CA LEU A 220 -10.41 3.63 -27.93
C LEU A 220 -11.36 3.48 -26.71
N LEU A 221 -10.99 2.66 -25.70
CA LEU A 221 -11.77 2.55 -24.47
C LEU A 221 -11.60 3.76 -23.56
N HIS A 222 -10.43 4.42 -23.59
CA HIS A 222 -10.16 5.62 -22.83
C HIS A 222 -10.91 6.85 -23.40
N GLY A 223 -11.11 7.85 -22.59
CA GLY A 223 -11.74 9.12 -22.97
C GLY A 223 -12.19 9.90 -21.73
N ASP A 224 -12.73 11.10 -21.97
CA ASP A 224 -13.12 12.03 -20.91
C ASP A 224 -14.33 11.52 -20.11
N ASN A 225 -14.41 11.92 -18.84
CA ASN A 225 -15.54 11.65 -17.96
C ASN A 225 -16.85 12.19 -18.56
N GLY A 226 -17.92 11.41 -18.39
CA GLY A 226 -19.25 11.74 -18.93
C GLY A 226 -19.44 11.41 -20.42
N VAL A 227 -18.37 11.04 -21.14
CA VAL A 227 -18.47 10.70 -22.58
C VAL A 227 -18.82 9.22 -22.73
N PRO A 228 -19.93 8.89 -23.43
CA PRO A 228 -20.30 7.50 -23.68
C PRO A 228 -19.37 6.81 -24.68
N VAL A 229 -19.22 5.49 -24.55
CA VAL A 229 -18.58 4.61 -25.53
C VAL A 229 -19.52 3.43 -25.81
N VAL A 230 -19.65 3.04 -27.08
CA VAL A 230 -20.48 1.91 -27.51
C VAL A 230 -19.58 0.73 -27.84
N LEU A 231 -19.77 -0.39 -27.15
CA LEU A 231 -19.04 -1.64 -27.37
C LEU A 231 -19.95 -2.63 -28.12
N SER A 232 -19.46 -3.22 -29.19
CA SER A 232 -20.11 -4.38 -29.85
C SER A 232 -19.53 -5.65 -29.24
N ILE A 233 -20.39 -6.43 -28.61
CA ILE A 233 -20.05 -7.62 -27.82
C ILE A 233 -20.49 -8.89 -28.52
N GLU A 234 -19.62 -9.91 -28.50
CA GLU A 234 -19.99 -11.31 -28.82
C GLU A 234 -19.78 -12.17 -27.57
N ARG A 235 -20.84 -12.83 -27.10
CA ARG A 235 -20.83 -13.77 -25.98
C ARG A 235 -21.16 -15.19 -26.46
N GLY A 236 -20.19 -16.08 -26.33
CA GLY A 236 -20.32 -17.43 -26.84
C GLY A 236 -20.45 -17.46 -28.37
N ALA A 237 -21.21 -18.45 -28.91
CA ALA A 237 -21.26 -18.69 -30.34
C ALA A 237 -22.29 -17.83 -31.11
N SER A 238 -23.30 -17.26 -30.45
CA SER A 238 -24.45 -16.66 -31.16
C SER A 238 -25.00 -15.37 -30.53
N ASP A 239 -24.61 -15.02 -29.32
CA ASP A 239 -25.16 -13.86 -28.63
C ASP A 239 -24.36 -12.60 -28.98
N LYS A 240 -24.96 -11.69 -29.74
CA LYS A 240 -24.36 -10.43 -30.17
C LYS A 240 -25.24 -9.26 -29.74
N PHE A 241 -24.64 -8.31 -29.06
CA PHE A 241 -25.33 -7.11 -28.57
C PHE A 241 -24.40 -5.92 -28.45
N ASN A 242 -24.97 -4.72 -28.36
CA ASN A 242 -24.24 -3.52 -28.09
C ASN A 242 -24.49 -3.07 -26.65
N VAL A 243 -23.44 -2.53 -26.04
CA VAL A 243 -23.48 -1.94 -24.68
C VAL A 243 -22.95 -0.53 -24.76
N THR A 244 -23.66 0.42 -24.15
CA THR A 244 -23.20 1.79 -24.00
C THR A 244 -22.72 2.01 -22.58
N ILE A 245 -21.46 2.39 -22.40
CA ILE A 245 -20.86 2.69 -21.10
C ILE A 245 -20.54 4.18 -21.06
N VAL A 246 -21.08 4.89 -20.07
CA VAL A 246 -20.68 6.29 -19.81
C VAL A 246 -19.43 6.28 -18.97
N ARG A 247 -18.31 6.73 -19.56
CA ARG A 247 -17.00 6.79 -18.86
C ARG A 247 -17.11 7.69 -17.63
N ASN A 248 -16.51 7.27 -16.55
CA ASN A 248 -16.45 8.06 -15.31
C ASN A 248 -15.21 7.68 -14.51
N ASP A 249 -14.88 8.50 -13.52
CA ASP A 249 -13.88 8.13 -12.53
C ASP A 249 -14.38 6.92 -11.73
N TYR A 250 -13.52 5.96 -11.55
CA TYR A 250 -13.77 4.80 -10.69
C TYR A 250 -12.49 4.44 -9.93
N VAL A 251 -12.68 3.83 -8.79
CA VAL A 251 -11.61 3.28 -7.96
C VAL A 251 -11.56 1.79 -8.21
N ILE A 252 -10.39 1.27 -8.53
CA ILE A 252 -10.18 -0.17 -8.59
C ILE A 252 -10.07 -0.66 -7.14
N PRO A 253 -11.01 -1.49 -6.65
CA PRO A 253 -10.86 -2.06 -5.32
C PRO A 253 -9.63 -2.95 -5.26
N VAL A 254 -8.86 -2.79 -4.20
CA VAL A 254 -7.66 -3.62 -3.94
C VAL A 254 -7.89 -4.59 -2.77
N VAL A 255 -9.05 -4.52 -2.12
CA VAL A 255 -9.46 -5.43 -1.04
C VAL A 255 -10.72 -6.19 -1.45
N HIS A 256 -10.60 -7.51 -1.53
CA HIS A 256 -11.69 -8.40 -1.93
C HIS A 256 -12.14 -9.25 -0.74
N PHE A 257 -13.42 -9.19 -0.42
CA PHE A 257 -14.02 -9.94 0.69
C PHE A 257 -14.88 -11.10 0.17
N LYS A 258 -14.70 -12.29 0.76
CA LYS A 258 -15.53 -13.47 0.48
C LYS A 258 -15.87 -14.19 1.79
N ASP A 259 -17.13 -14.57 1.97
CA ASP A 259 -17.55 -15.49 3.01
C ASP A 259 -17.31 -16.94 2.54
N LEU A 260 -16.50 -17.70 3.28
CA LEU A 260 -16.21 -19.10 2.96
C LEU A 260 -17.18 -20.09 3.67
N GLY A 261 -18.14 -19.56 4.41
CA GLY A 261 -19.04 -20.36 5.27
C GLY A 261 -18.42 -20.63 6.65
N ASP A 262 -19.21 -21.26 7.53
CA ASP A 262 -18.82 -21.62 8.92
C ASP A 262 -18.34 -20.44 9.77
N GLY A 263 -18.55 -19.18 9.32
CA GLY A 263 -18.08 -17.96 9.95
C GLY A 263 -16.61 -17.62 9.60
N ILE A 264 -16.05 -18.22 8.56
CA ILE A 264 -14.68 -17.97 8.08
C ILE A 264 -14.74 -16.91 6.97
N SER A 265 -14.11 -15.77 7.21
CA SER A 265 -13.97 -14.69 6.23
C SER A 265 -12.63 -14.79 5.50
N TYR A 266 -12.66 -14.66 4.18
CA TYR A 266 -11.47 -14.52 3.33
C TYR A 266 -11.37 -13.09 2.84
N ILE A 267 -10.19 -12.50 2.99
CA ILE A 267 -9.89 -11.14 2.55
C ILE A 267 -8.60 -11.20 1.74
N LYS A 268 -8.67 -10.87 0.45
CA LYS A 268 -7.48 -10.69 -0.39
C LYS A 268 -7.15 -9.20 -0.48
N LEU A 269 -5.88 -8.87 -0.33
CA LEU A 269 -5.33 -7.53 -0.53
C LEU A 269 -4.35 -7.59 -1.69
N ASP A 270 -4.63 -6.89 -2.79
CA ASP A 270 -3.82 -6.94 -4.00
C ASP A 270 -2.55 -6.07 -3.90
N ASP A 271 -2.65 -4.89 -3.28
CA ASP A 271 -1.51 -3.99 -3.05
C ASP A 271 -1.75 -2.99 -1.90
N PHE A 272 -0.69 -2.27 -1.54
CA PHE A 272 -0.72 -1.16 -0.58
C PHE A 272 -0.52 0.21 -1.26
N MET A 273 -0.79 0.33 -2.58
CA MET A 273 -0.58 1.59 -3.32
C MET A 273 -1.81 2.49 -3.30
N SER A 274 -3.01 1.89 -3.31
CA SER A 274 -4.26 2.64 -3.33
C SER A 274 -4.49 3.40 -2.02
N GLN A 275 -4.73 4.72 -2.11
CA GLN A 275 -5.14 5.54 -0.95
C GLN A 275 -6.45 5.08 -0.30
N PHE A 276 -7.24 4.24 -0.98
CA PHE A 276 -8.48 3.67 -0.47
C PHE A 276 -8.28 2.33 0.25
N SER A 277 -7.10 1.70 0.09
CA SER A 277 -6.80 0.36 0.61
C SER A 277 -7.05 0.23 2.11
N VAL A 278 -6.66 1.24 2.92
CA VAL A 278 -6.89 1.26 4.37
C VAL A 278 -8.39 1.28 4.70
N LYS A 279 -9.18 2.09 3.99
CA LYS A 279 -10.64 2.17 4.18
C LYS A 279 -11.34 0.88 3.72
N GLU A 280 -10.90 0.31 2.63
CA GLU A 280 -11.45 -0.96 2.12
C GLU A 280 -11.14 -2.11 3.09
N MET A 281 -9.90 -2.20 3.60
CA MET A 281 -9.51 -3.15 4.63
C MET A 281 -10.32 -2.96 5.92
N PHE A 282 -10.48 -1.73 6.39
CA PHE A 282 -11.34 -1.41 7.53
C PHE A 282 -12.77 -1.96 7.34
N ASN A 283 -13.37 -1.74 6.17
CA ASN A 283 -14.71 -2.22 5.87
C ASN A 283 -14.79 -3.75 5.82
N ALA A 284 -13.78 -4.41 5.23
CA ALA A 284 -13.69 -5.87 5.15
C ALA A 284 -13.53 -6.50 6.55
N LEU A 285 -12.67 -5.94 7.39
CA LEU A 285 -12.45 -6.43 8.75
C LEU A 285 -13.67 -6.22 9.66
N ASN A 286 -14.41 -5.10 9.51
CA ASN A 286 -15.67 -4.91 10.24
C ASN A 286 -16.76 -5.93 9.86
N LYS A 287 -16.75 -6.41 8.62
CA LYS A 287 -17.62 -7.54 8.22
C LYS A 287 -17.11 -8.84 8.85
N ALA A 288 -15.80 -9.10 8.76
CA ALA A 288 -15.15 -10.29 9.27
C ALA A 288 -15.26 -10.43 10.80
N ALA A 289 -15.24 -9.32 11.55
CA ALA A 289 -15.37 -9.30 13.02
C ALA A 289 -16.69 -9.90 13.53
N LYS A 290 -17.69 -10.04 12.67
CA LYS A 290 -18.96 -10.71 12.98
C LYS A 290 -18.88 -12.23 12.83
N GLY A 291 -17.81 -12.73 12.24
CA GLY A 291 -17.54 -14.14 12.03
C GLY A 291 -16.76 -14.80 13.18
N LYS A 292 -16.05 -15.86 12.85
CA LYS A 292 -15.27 -16.66 13.81
C LYS A 292 -13.77 -16.65 13.51
N ALA A 293 -13.36 -16.40 12.26
CA ALA A 293 -11.97 -16.43 11.85
C ALA A 293 -11.75 -15.65 10.55
N VAL A 294 -10.48 -15.27 10.29
CA VAL A 294 -10.06 -14.54 9.09
C VAL A 294 -8.90 -15.28 8.41
N ILE A 295 -9.00 -15.41 7.09
CA ILE A 295 -7.88 -15.72 6.20
C ILE A 295 -7.57 -14.45 5.42
N LEU A 296 -6.38 -13.86 5.66
CA LEU A 296 -5.86 -12.73 4.93
C LEU A 296 -4.92 -13.24 3.84
N ASP A 297 -5.22 -12.94 2.58
CA ASP A 297 -4.40 -13.36 1.44
C ASP A 297 -3.56 -12.20 0.91
N LEU A 298 -2.25 -12.33 1.02
CA LEU A 298 -1.23 -11.41 0.53
C LEU A 298 -0.42 -11.99 -0.63
N ARG A 299 -0.83 -13.12 -1.19
CA ARG A 299 -0.14 -13.75 -2.32
C ARG A 299 -0.23 -12.86 -3.55
N GLY A 300 0.89 -12.72 -4.27
CA GLY A 300 1.03 -11.85 -5.43
C GLY A 300 1.02 -10.36 -5.09
N ASN A 301 1.03 -9.97 -3.81
CA ASN A 301 1.02 -8.57 -3.39
C ASN A 301 2.44 -8.03 -3.27
N HIS A 302 2.85 -7.17 -4.19
CA HIS A 302 4.19 -6.60 -4.26
C HIS A 302 4.47 -5.46 -3.26
N GLY A 303 3.55 -5.20 -2.34
CA GLY A 303 3.70 -4.17 -1.31
C GLY A 303 3.12 -2.82 -1.70
N GLY A 304 3.76 -1.74 -1.26
CA GLY A 304 3.32 -0.35 -1.50
C GLY A 304 3.69 0.59 -0.36
N SER A 305 2.77 1.45 0.03
CA SER A 305 2.98 2.53 1.01
C SER A 305 3.24 2.00 2.42
N LEU A 306 4.33 2.45 3.02
CA LEU A 306 4.68 2.17 4.40
C LEU A 306 3.60 2.67 5.38
N SER A 307 3.09 3.87 5.16
CA SER A 307 2.05 4.45 6.04
C SER A 307 0.72 3.66 6.00
N TYR A 308 0.40 3.02 4.87
CA TYR A 308 -0.82 2.22 4.76
C TYR A 308 -0.67 0.86 5.45
N VAL A 309 0.49 0.21 5.33
CA VAL A 309 0.70 -1.06 6.04
C VAL A 309 0.79 -0.86 7.55
N GLU A 310 1.40 0.22 8.03
CA GLU A 310 1.42 0.59 9.45
C GLU A 310 -0.02 0.69 10.00
N LYS A 311 -0.89 1.45 9.32
CA LYS A 311 -2.30 1.59 9.69
C LYS A 311 -3.07 0.27 9.62
N MET A 312 -2.82 -0.57 8.61
CA MET A 312 -3.48 -1.87 8.51
C MET A 312 -3.03 -2.83 9.61
N ALA A 313 -1.76 -2.82 10.00
CA ALA A 313 -1.26 -3.65 11.10
C ALA A 313 -1.97 -3.30 12.44
N GLU A 314 -2.27 -2.02 12.67
CA GLU A 314 -3.02 -1.55 13.84
C GLU A 314 -4.43 -2.17 13.94
N PHE A 315 -5.06 -2.52 12.81
CA PHE A 315 -6.37 -3.17 12.82
C PHE A 315 -6.35 -4.60 13.38
N PHE A 316 -5.21 -5.26 13.32
CA PHE A 316 -5.05 -6.65 13.76
C PHE A 316 -4.43 -6.77 15.15
N LEU A 317 -3.58 -5.81 15.54
CA LEU A 317 -2.76 -5.89 16.75
C LEU A 317 -3.37 -5.11 17.90
N GLU A 318 -3.38 -5.68 19.09
CA GLU A 318 -3.71 -4.98 20.34
C GLU A 318 -2.44 -4.37 20.96
N GLU A 319 -1.34 -5.09 20.87
CA GLU A 319 -0.03 -4.70 21.38
C GLU A 319 1.11 -5.35 20.59
N GLY A 320 2.29 -4.78 20.62
CA GLY A 320 3.50 -5.32 20.02
C GLY A 320 4.14 -4.42 18.98
N THR A 321 5.33 -4.81 18.53
CA THR A 321 6.08 -4.07 17.50
C THR A 321 5.52 -4.40 16.12
N ILE A 322 5.12 -3.36 15.39
CA ILE A 322 4.77 -3.49 13.96
C ILE A 322 6.06 -3.53 13.15
N LEU A 323 6.91 -2.53 13.35
CA LEU A 323 8.06 -2.28 12.49
C LEU A 323 9.19 -1.64 13.28
N GLU A 324 10.40 -2.09 13.03
CA GLU A 324 11.62 -1.36 13.30
C GLU A 324 12.27 -0.99 11.97
N GLN A 325 12.76 0.24 11.84
CA GLN A 325 13.35 0.78 10.62
C GLN A 325 14.70 1.38 10.97
N HIS A 326 15.75 0.93 10.28
CA HIS A 326 17.07 1.56 10.34
C HIS A 326 17.21 2.46 9.14
N GLN A 327 17.28 3.76 9.36
CA GLN A 327 17.32 4.75 8.30
C GLN A 327 18.59 5.59 8.40
N ARG A 328 19.19 5.87 7.25
CA ARG A 328 20.26 6.83 7.19
C ARG A 328 19.71 8.25 7.19
N GLN A 329 20.17 9.06 8.15
CA GLN A 329 19.95 10.52 8.19
C GLN A 329 21.33 11.19 8.24
N ASP A 330 21.71 11.83 7.15
CA ASP A 330 23.06 12.40 6.95
C ASP A 330 24.16 11.34 7.19
N ASP A 331 24.99 11.53 8.20
CA ASP A 331 26.09 10.63 8.57
C ASP A 331 25.70 9.64 9.69
N ASN A 332 24.45 9.64 10.12
CA ASN A 332 23.98 8.83 11.24
C ASN A 332 23.03 7.74 10.79
N LEU A 333 23.00 6.65 11.53
CA LEU A 333 21.93 5.65 11.46
C LEU A 333 20.91 5.97 12.54
N VAL A 334 19.66 6.14 12.12
CA VAL A 334 18.54 6.39 13.02
C VAL A 334 17.66 5.14 13.02
N THR A 335 17.35 4.66 14.21
CA THR A 335 16.39 3.57 14.41
C THR A 335 15.03 4.16 14.77
N LEU A 336 14.05 3.92 13.90
CA LEU A 336 12.66 4.23 14.14
C LEU A 336 11.93 2.95 14.49
N ARG A 337 11.16 2.93 15.57
CA ARG A 337 10.37 1.78 15.97
C ARG A 337 8.92 2.19 16.18
N LEU A 338 8.01 1.54 15.47
CA LEU A 338 6.57 1.66 15.66
C LEU A 338 6.05 0.43 16.42
N ALA A 339 5.47 0.67 17.58
CA ALA A 339 4.82 -0.35 18.39
C ALA A 339 3.41 0.10 18.79
N VAL A 340 2.47 -0.84 18.84
CA VAL A 340 1.12 -0.58 19.36
C VAL A 340 1.02 -0.97 20.83
N GLN A 341 0.24 -0.19 21.55
CA GLN A 341 -0.19 -0.40 22.93
C GLN A 341 -1.72 -0.37 22.95
N PRO A 342 -2.43 -0.87 23.99
CA PRO A 342 -3.88 -0.97 23.96
C PRO A 342 -4.64 0.31 23.63
N HIS A 343 -4.08 1.49 23.91
CA HIS A 343 -4.77 2.78 23.73
C HIS A 343 -4.07 3.75 22.78
N PHE A 344 -2.81 3.51 22.40
CA PHE A 344 -2.02 4.39 21.55
C PHE A 344 -0.96 3.60 20.77
N ALA A 345 -0.49 4.16 19.67
CA ALA A 345 0.73 3.71 19.03
C ALA A 345 1.92 4.52 19.58
N LEU A 346 3.09 3.91 19.62
CA LEU A 346 4.30 4.51 20.11
C LEU A 346 5.37 4.48 19.03
N ARG A 347 5.76 5.66 18.56
CA ARG A 347 6.93 5.80 17.69
C ARG A 347 8.11 6.24 18.52
N THR A 348 9.18 5.47 18.48
CA THR A 348 10.45 5.82 19.11
C THR A 348 11.52 6.05 18.07
N GLU A 349 12.38 7.03 18.31
CA GLU A 349 13.50 7.36 17.45
C GLU A 349 14.78 7.39 18.29
N THR A 350 15.81 6.69 17.82
CA THR A 350 17.13 6.66 18.47
C THR A 350 18.19 6.85 17.40
N SER A 351 19.08 7.83 17.57
CA SER A 351 20.15 8.10 16.62
C SER A 351 21.47 7.48 17.08
N SER A 352 22.29 7.01 16.12
CA SER A 352 23.64 6.55 16.40
C SER A 352 24.57 7.67 16.90
N ALA A 353 24.21 8.95 16.63
CA ALA A 353 24.92 10.11 17.16
C ALA A 353 24.64 10.33 18.65
N GLU A 354 23.46 9.98 19.13
CA GLU A 354 23.01 10.14 20.52
C GLU A 354 22.30 8.86 20.99
N PRO A 355 23.02 7.74 21.18
CA PRO A 355 22.41 6.44 21.45
C PRO A 355 21.68 6.36 22.80
N ASP A 356 22.01 7.24 23.73
CA ASP A 356 21.34 7.33 25.04
C ASP A 356 20.10 8.23 25.03
N SER A 357 19.82 8.93 23.92
CA SER A 357 18.61 9.74 23.75
C SER A 357 17.60 9.00 22.90
N THR A 358 16.40 8.82 23.44
CA THR A 358 15.28 8.22 22.70
C THR A 358 14.13 9.23 22.66
N GLY A 359 13.87 9.75 21.47
CA GLY A 359 12.66 10.52 21.23
C GLY A 359 11.44 9.57 21.27
N VAL A 360 10.44 9.91 22.05
CA VAL A 360 9.20 9.12 22.17
C VAL A 360 8.03 9.99 21.77
N GLN A 361 7.28 9.57 20.77
CA GLN A 361 6.08 10.26 20.30
C GLN A 361 4.88 9.31 20.35
N PRO A 362 3.85 9.60 21.17
CA PRO A 362 2.59 8.91 21.08
C PRO A 362 1.88 9.33 19.78
N GLU A 363 1.32 8.37 19.07
CA GLU A 363 0.52 8.59 17.87
C GLU A 363 -0.91 8.12 18.12
N ASP A 364 -1.88 8.81 17.49
CA ASP A 364 -3.25 8.33 17.44
C ASP A 364 -3.30 7.00 16.71
N ARG A 365 -3.90 6.02 17.37
CA ARG A 365 -3.98 4.66 16.90
C ARG A 365 -5.33 4.36 16.28
N MET A 366 -5.34 3.60 15.19
CA MET A 366 -6.54 2.93 14.71
C MET A 366 -6.89 1.78 15.66
N LEU A 367 -8.17 1.63 16.00
CA LEU A 367 -8.59 0.57 16.91
C LEU A 367 -8.41 -0.81 16.28
N ASN A 368 -7.97 -1.77 17.08
CA ASN A 368 -8.05 -3.19 16.72
C ASN A 368 -9.50 -3.55 16.39
N LEU A 369 -9.73 -4.07 15.19
CA LEU A 369 -11.07 -4.37 14.67
C LEU A 369 -11.50 -5.81 14.94
N LEU A 370 -10.55 -6.71 15.15
CA LEU A 370 -10.83 -8.13 15.36
C LEU A 370 -10.72 -8.48 16.83
N PRO A 371 -11.61 -9.33 17.36
CA PRO A 371 -11.44 -9.90 18.70
C PRO A 371 -10.04 -10.49 18.87
N LYS A 372 -9.42 -10.27 20.04
CA LYS A 372 -8.07 -10.74 20.35
C LYS A 372 -7.90 -12.25 20.10
N ASP A 373 -8.92 -13.01 20.48
CA ASP A 373 -8.91 -14.46 20.37
C ASP A 373 -9.33 -14.97 18.99
N MET A 374 -9.80 -14.10 18.07
CA MET A 374 -10.23 -14.54 16.74
C MET A 374 -9.05 -15.10 15.96
N PRO A 375 -9.10 -16.36 15.47
CA PRO A 375 -8.07 -16.92 14.63
C PRO A 375 -7.83 -16.09 13.36
N VAL A 376 -6.55 -15.84 13.06
CA VAL A 376 -6.11 -15.20 11.81
C VAL A 376 -5.04 -16.08 11.19
N VAL A 377 -5.21 -16.36 9.90
CA VAL A 377 -4.21 -17.03 9.06
C VAL A 377 -3.86 -16.07 7.92
N VAL A 378 -2.56 -15.92 7.63
CA VAL A 378 -2.08 -15.10 6.51
C VAL A 378 -1.51 -16.03 5.45
N LEU A 379 -1.99 -15.88 4.20
CA LEU A 379 -1.45 -16.55 3.02
C LEU A 379 -0.39 -15.68 2.38
N VAL A 380 0.76 -16.25 2.08
CA VAL A 380 1.88 -15.59 1.41
C VAL A 380 2.50 -16.51 0.35
N ASP A 381 3.21 -15.90 -0.61
CA ASP A 381 4.01 -16.60 -1.62
C ASP A 381 5.31 -15.83 -1.92
N ASP A 382 6.10 -16.32 -2.87
CA ASP A 382 7.35 -15.72 -3.31
C ASP A 382 7.17 -14.38 -4.07
N ASP A 383 5.93 -14.04 -4.43
CA ASP A 383 5.54 -12.73 -4.97
C ASP A 383 4.95 -11.78 -3.89
N SER A 384 4.92 -12.19 -2.63
CA SER A 384 4.63 -11.29 -1.50
C SER A 384 5.87 -10.48 -1.15
N TYR A 385 5.87 -9.14 -1.40
CA TYR A 385 7.04 -8.28 -1.19
C TYR A 385 6.78 -7.09 -0.27
N SER A 386 7.85 -6.57 0.36
CA SER A 386 7.88 -5.23 0.99
C SER A 386 6.78 -5.03 2.04
N ALA A 387 5.78 -4.16 1.82
CA ALA A 387 4.68 -3.91 2.77
C ALA A 387 3.89 -5.18 3.12
N SER A 388 3.75 -6.14 2.19
CA SER A 388 3.13 -7.45 2.47
C SER A 388 3.93 -8.23 3.50
N GLU A 389 5.26 -8.16 3.40
CA GLU A 389 6.18 -8.82 4.33
C GLU A 389 6.16 -8.13 5.70
N ILE A 390 6.02 -6.78 5.71
CA ILE A 390 5.87 -6.02 6.97
C ILE A 390 4.62 -6.49 7.70
N LEU A 391 3.47 -6.57 7.01
CA LEU A 391 2.23 -7.00 7.64
C LEU A 391 2.30 -8.46 8.10
N ALA A 392 2.71 -9.38 7.22
CA ALA A 392 2.80 -10.80 7.55
C ALA A 392 3.80 -11.07 8.70
N GLY A 393 4.99 -10.44 8.63
CA GLY A 393 6.03 -10.60 9.64
C GLY A 393 5.66 -10.01 10.99
N ALA A 394 5.02 -8.83 11.03
CA ALA A 394 4.52 -8.23 12.27
C ALA A 394 3.46 -9.13 12.93
N LEU A 395 2.49 -9.64 12.14
CA LEU A 395 1.44 -10.52 12.64
C LEU A 395 2.00 -11.88 13.12
N GLN A 396 3.04 -12.39 12.46
CA GLN A 396 3.73 -13.62 12.87
C GLN A 396 4.53 -13.40 14.15
N ALA A 397 5.36 -12.36 14.22
CA ALA A 397 6.24 -12.08 15.36
C ALA A 397 5.45 -11.79 16.65
N THR A 398 4.29 -11.18 16.54
CA THR A 398 3.37 -10.93 17.66
C THR A 398 2.45 -12.10 17.98
N HIS A 399 2.61 -13.23 17.31
CA HIS A 399 1.73 -14.42 17.42
C HIS A 399 0.25 -14.12 17.15
N ARG A 400 -0.02 -13.04 16.41
CA ARG A 400 -1.40 -12.67 16.05
C ARG A 400 -1.96 -13.55 14.95
N ALA A 401 -1.09 -14.01 14.05
CA ALA A 401 -1.48 -14.87 12.94
C ALA A 401 -0.51 -16.05 12.73
N VAL A 402 -1.03 -17.09 12.10
CA VAL A 402 -0.24 -18.18 11.53
C VAL A 402 -0.04 -17.90 10.05
N VAL A 403 1.21 -17.87 9.59
CA VAL A 403 1.55 -17.64 8.18
C VAL A 403 1.65 -18.98 7.45
N VAL A 404 0.97 -19.08 6.29
CA VAL A 404 0.89 -20.30 5.46
C VAL A 404 1.25 -19.95 4.02
N GLY A 405 2.02 -20.78 3.34
CA GLY A 405 2.36 -20.60 1.93
C GLY A 405 3.82 -20.88 1.62
N LEU A 406 4.47 -20.01 0.85
CA LEU A 406 5.91 -20.08 0.53
C LEU A 406 6.65 -18.94 1.25
N PRO A 407 7.98 -19.07 1.45
CA PRO A 407 8.81 -17.94 1.86
C PRO A 407 8.60 -16.75 0.92
N THR A 408 8.48 -15.56 1.50
CA THR A 408 8.23 -14.34 0.72
C THR A 408 9.47 -13.83 -0.01
N GLY A 409 9.34 -12.81 -0.85
CA GLY A 409 10.40 -12.36 -1.75
C GLY A 409 11.64 -11.74 -1.12
N GLY A 410 11.60 -11.39 0.19
CA GLY A 410 12.74 -10.90 0.94
C GLY A 410 13.17 -9.48 0.57
N LYS A 411 12.22 -8.55 0.39
CA LYS A 411 12.53 -7.13 0.22
C LYS A 411 12.45 -6.40 1.56
N GLY A 412 13.54 -6.46 2.33
CA GLY A 412 13.69 -5.83 3.64
C GLY A 412 14.23 -4.39 3.58
N VAL A 413 14.17 -3.72 2.43
CA VAL A 413 14.71 -2.38 2.24
C VAL A 413 13.71 -1.45 1.55
N GLY A 414 13.83 -0.16 1.85
CA GLY A 414 13.04 0.87 1.19
C GLY A 414 13.91 1.95 0.57
N GLN A 415 13.35 2.65 -0.42
CA GLN A 415 14.05 3.60 -1.25
C GLN A 415 13.49 5.00 -1.11
N LEU A 416 14.39 5.98 -1.20
CA LEU A 416 14.04 7.37 -1.49
C LEU A 416 14.05 7.58 -3.01
N VAL A 417 13.02 8.25 -3.51
CA VAL A 417 13.00 8.72 -4.90
C VAL A 417 13.78 10.03 -4.98
N VAL A 418 14.83 10.06 -5.78
CA VAL A 418 15.67 11.24 -6.01
C VAL A 418 15.49 11.68 -7.45
N LYS A 419 15.00 12.92 -7.64
CA LYS A 419 14.96 13.56 -8.96
C LYS A 419 16.36 14.00 -9.37
N LEU A 420 16.74 13.65 -10.59
CA LEU A 420 18.02 13.95 -11.18
C LEU A 420 17.87 14.96 -12.33
N PRO A 421 18.94 15.65 -12.74
CA PRO A 421 18.93 16.52 -13.91
C PRO A 421 18.41 15.82 -15.17
N PHE A 422 17.93 16.61 -16.13
CA PHE A 422 17.47 16.18 -17.45
C PHE A 422 16.34 15.15 -17.43
N GLY A 423 15.41 15.27 -16.44
CA GLY A 423 14.21 14.45 -16.33
C GLY A 423 14.46 13.00 -15.90
N ARG A 424 15.62 12.69 -15.37
CA ARG A 424 15.92 11.39 -14.79
C ARG A 424 15.52 11.32 -13.32
N SER A 425 15.36 10.10 -12.80
CA SER A 425 15.19 9.84 -11.39
C SER A 425 15.94 8.57 -10.98
N MET A 426 16.15 8.41 -9.70
CA MET A 426 16.64 7.14 -9.14
C MET A 426 15.94 6.81 -7.83
N HIS A 427 15.82 5.52 -7.55
CA HIS A 427 15.46 4.97 -6.27
C HIS A 427 16.74 4.59 -5.55
N VAL A 428 16.97 5.16 -4.38
CA VAL A 428 18.19 4.95 -3.57
C VAL A 428 17.78 4.27 -2.28
N THR A 429 18.33 3.11 -2.02
CA THR A 429 18.09 2.40 -0.76
C THR A 429 18.65 3.23 0.41
N ASN A 430 17.72 3.73 1.24
CA ASN A 430 18.04 4.62 2.35
C ASN A 430 17.73 4.00 3.73
N PHE A 431 16.87 2.99 3.78
CA PHE A 431 16.49 2.33 5.02
C PHE A 431 16.27 0.84 4.86
N GLU A 432 16.46 0.13 5.97
CA GLU A 432 16.07 -1.27 6.17
C GLU A 432 14.86 -1.31 7.08
N PHE A 433 14.02 -2.32 6.92
CA PHE A 433 12.88 -2.53 7.81
C PHE A 433 12.85 -3.97 8.35
N LEU A 434 12.48 -4.07 9.63
CA LEU A 434 12.46 -5.30 10.41
C LEU A 434 11.04 -5.49 10.96
N PRO A 435 10.16 -6.23 10.27
CA PRO A 435 8.80 -6.49 10.73
C PRO A 435 8.81 -7.22 12.08
N GLY A 436 8.07 -6.70 13.06
CA GLY A 436 8.10 -7.25 14.41
C GLY A 436 9.50 -7.24 15.06
N GLY A 437 10.46 -6.46 14.51
CA GLY A 437 11.85 -6.42 14.95
C GLY A 437 12.73 -7.53 14.36
N GLN A 438 12.30 -8.26 13.32
CA GLN A 438 13.05 -9.35 12.71
C GLN A 438 13.60 -8.99 11.34
N ALA A 439 14.90 -9.24 11.12
CA ALA A 439 15.53 -9.02 9.81
C ALA A 439 14.97 -10.01 8.78
N MET A 440 14.64 -9.49 7.58
CA MET A 440 14.07 -10.30 6.51
C MET A 440 14.69 -10.05 5.13
N ASP A 441 15.57 -9.05 4.99
CA ASP A 441 16.18 -8.77 3.68
C ASP A 441 16.92 -10.00 3.15
N TRP A 442 16.70 -10.34 1.87
CA TRP A 442 17.15 -11.57 1.19
C TRP A 442 16.57 -12.89 1.69
N VAL A 443 15.83 -12.92 2.80
CA VAL A 443 15.30 -14.16 3.40
C VAL A 443 13.78 -14.24 3.27
N GLY A 444 13.12 -13.11 3.41
CA GLY A 444 11.65 -13.02 3.47
C GLY A 444 11.07 -13.47 4.81
N VAL A 445 9.76 -13.47 4.87
CA VAL A 445 8.99 -14.06 5.96
C VAL A 445 8.88 -15.56 5.69
N ILE A 446 9.44 -16.36 6.59
CA ILE A 446 9.33 -17.83 6.51
C ILE A 446 7.98 -18.25 7.08
N PRO A 447 7.10 -18.90 6.31
CA PRO A 447 5.78 -19.30 6.80
C PRO A 447 5.88 -20.34 7.92
N ASN A 448 4.93 -20.30 8.86
CA ASN A 448 4.79 -21.32 9.91
C ASN A 448 4.44 -22.69 9.31
N ILE A 449 3.73 -22.68 8.17
CA ILE A 449 3.31 -23.89 7.46
C ILE A 449 3.65 -23.70 5.98
N GLU A 450 4.70 -24.34 5.51
CA GLU A 450 5.08 -24.29 4.11
C GLU A 450 4.18 -25.18 3.25
N VAL A 451 3.57 -24.60 2.21
CA VAL A 451 2.69 -25.31 1.29
C VAL A 451 2.95 -24.82 -0.13
N LYS A 452 3.26 -25.73 -1.04
CA LYS A 452 3.42 -25.45 -2.47
C LYS A 452 2.11 -25.63 -3.21
N GLN A 453 1.88 -24.80 -4.22
CA GLN A 453 0.76 -25.03 -5.14
C GLN A 453 1.04 -26.26 -6.03
N PRO A 454 0.01 -27.04 -6.35
CA PRO A 454 0.14 -28.16 -7.28
C PRO A 454 0.35 -27.65 -8.72
N ALA A 455 0.90 -28.49 -9.60
CA ALA A 455 1.17 -28.11 -11.00
C ALA A 455 -0.11 -27.75 -11.81
N ASN A 456 -1.28 -28.19 -11.36
CA ASN A 456 -2.59 -27.88 -11.95
C ASN A 456 -3.32 -26.76 -11.20
N PHE A 457 -2.63 -25.94 -10.44
CA PHE A 457 -3.22 -24.77 -9.78
C PHE A 457 -3.84 -23.82 -10.82
N ASP A 458 -5.07 -23.43 -10.59
CA ASP A 458 -5.82 -22.45 -11.37
C ASP A 458 -6.44 -21.43 -10.39
N GLU A 459 -6.08 -20.18 -10.53
CA GLU A 459 -6.58 -19.10 -9.66
C GLU A 459 -8.10 -18.94 -9.71
N ASP A 460 -8.72 -19.29 -10.84
CA ASP A 460 -10.17 -19.25 -11.03
C ASP A 460 -10.88 -20.46 -10.41
N ASP A 461 -10.14 -21.52 -10.01
CA ASP A 461 -10.68 -22.74 -9.38
C ASP A 461 -10.12 -22.97 -7.98
N ALA A 462 -10.83 -22.46 -6.98
CA ALA A 462 -10.46 -22.63 -5.56
C ALA A 462 -10.31 -24.12 -5.14
N SER A 463 -10.83 -25.07 -5.93
CA SER A 463 -10.66 -26.49 -5.65
C SER A 463 -9.23 -26.97 -5.93
N THR A 464 -8.44 -26.22 -6.68
CA THR A 464 -7.03 -26.52 -6.97
C THR A 464 -6.06 -25.83 -5.99
N ASP A 465 -6.53 -24.86 -5.19
CA ASP A 465 -5.72 -24.05 -4.28
C ASP A 465 -5.35 -24.83 -2.99
N ALA A 466 -4.16 -25.45 -2.99
CA ALA A 466 -3.66 -26.20 -1.85
C ALA A 466 -3.33 -25.30 -0.63
N GLN A 467 -2.85 -24.09 -0.88
CA GLN A 467 -2.52 -23.13 0.18
C GLN A 467 -3.78 -22.64 0.90
N LEU A 468 -4.84 -22.28 0.15
CA LEU A 468 -6.12 -21.89 0.73
C LEU A 468 -6.75 -23.04 1.53
N LYS A 469 -6.68 -24.28 1.04
CA LYS A 469 -7.13 -25.46 1.80
C LYS A 469 -6.36 -25.66 3.09
N ALA A 470 -5.04 -25.47 3.07
CA ALA A 470 -4.21 -25.57 4.27
C ALA A 470 -4.57 -24.46 5.27
N ALA A 471 -4.80 -23.22 4.80
CA ALA A 471 -5.24 -22.12 5.65
C ALA A 471 -6.61 -22.39 6.30
N GLN A 472 -7.58 -22.92 5.55
CA GLN A 472 -8.88 -23.32 6.08
C GLN A 472 -8.75 -24.43 7.13
N THR A 473 -7.87 -25.41 6.90
CA THR A 473 -7.58 -26.51 7.85
C THR A 473 -6.97 -25.95 9.11
N GLN A 474 -6.01 -25.02 9.00
CA GLN A 474 -5.38 -24.38 10.14
C GLN A 474 -6.37 -23.56 10.97
N VAL A 475 -7.24 -22.77 10.31
CA VAL A 475 -8.30 -22.02 10.99
C VAL A 475 -9.23 -22.97 11.77
N LYS A 476 -9.67 -24.07 11.18
CA LYS A 476 -10.53 -25.05 11.85
C LYS A 476 -9.83 -25.64 13.07
N SER A 477 -8.55 -26.02 12.96
CA SER A 477 -7.74 -26.51 14.09
C SER A 477 -7.65 -25.50 15.24
N MET A 478 -7.49 -24.20 14.92
CA MET A 478 -7.44 -23.13 15.93
C MET A 478 -8.81 -22.96 16.63
N LEU A 479 -9.91 -23.01 15.89
CA LEU A 479 -11.26 -22.94 16.44
C LEU A 479 -11.58 -24.14 17.35
N ASP A 480 -11.18 -25.35 16.95
CA ASP A 480 -11.35 -26.56 17.75
C ASP A 480 -10.55 -26.49 19.07
N ALA A 481 -9.31 -25.99 19.00
CA ALA A 481 -8.48 -25.78 20.17
C ALA A 481 -9.10 -24.77 21.15
N GLN A 482 -9.68 -23.68 20.65
CA GLN A 482 -10.40 -22.69 21.46
C GLN A 482 -11.64 -23.30 22.12
N ALA A 483 -12.43 -24.07 21.39
CA ALA A 483 -13.61 -24.74 21.93
C ALA A 483 -13.24 -25.73 23.06
N GLN A 484 -12.16 -26.49 22.87
CA GLN A 484 -11.67 -27.40 23.91
C GLN A 484 -11.18 -26.64 25.15
N LEU A 485 -10.48 -25.52 24.97
CA LEU A 485 -10.02 -24.69 26.07
C LEU A 485 -11.20 -24.10 26.86
N GLN A 486 -12.23 -23.64 26.15
CA GLN A 486 -13.44 -23.12 26.78
C GLN A 486 -14.14 -24.20 27.61
N LEU A 487 -14.32 -25.41 27.07
CA LEU A 487 -14.91 -26.53 27.82
C LEU A 487 -14.14 -26.87 29.11
N LYS A 488 -12.80 -26.83 29.04
CA LYS A 488 -11.96 -27.03 30.24
C LYS A 488 -12.17 -25.93 31.29
N ARG A 489 -12.23 -24.66 30.85
CA ARG A 489 -12.48 -23.49 31.73
C ARG A 489 -13.84 -23.61 32.42
N ASP A 490 -14.88 -23.96 31.66
CA ASP A 490 -16.25 -24.10 32.20
C ASP A 490 -16.35 -25.27 33.17
N GLY A 491 -15.68 -26.39 32.88
CA GLY A 491 -15.58 -27.53 33.81
C GLY A 491 -14.90 -27.17 35.13
N LEU A 492 -13.77 -26.46 35.07
CA LEU A 492 -13.06 -25.98 36.27
C LEU A 492 -13.90 -24.98 37.07
N ARG A 493 -14.57 -24.05 36.39
CA ARG A 493 -15.46 -23.07 37.01
C ARG A 493 -16.57 -23.78 37.79
N LYS A 494 -17.27 -24.70 37.14
CA LYS A 494 -18.35 -25.49 37.78
C LYS A 494 -17.82 -26.27 38.99
N LYS A 495 -16.69 -26.94 38.87
CA LYS A 495 -16.05 -27.65 39.99
C LYS A 495 -15.77 -26.71 41.16
N ASN A 496 -15.17 -25.54 40.91
CA ASN A 496 -14.85 -24.56 41.96
C ASN A 496 -16.11 -24.03 42.63
N GLU A 497 -17.17 -23.78 41.86
CA GLU A 497 -18.48 -23.34 42.38
C GLU A 497 -19.11 -24.41 43.27
N ASP A 498 -19.04 -25.67 42.87
CA ASP A 498 -19.55 -26.80 43.67
C ASP A 498 -18.72 -27.04 44.98
N ASP A 499 -17.41 -26.94 44.89
CA ASP A 499 -16.54 -27.04 46.05
C ASP A 499 -16.75 -25.87 47.05
N PHE A 500 -16.97 -24.66 46.51
CA PHE A 500 -17.31 -23.49 47.34
C PHE A 500 -18.66 -23.63 48.05
N LYS A 501 -19.71 -24.13 47.38
CA LYS A 501 -21.02 -24.40 47.97
C LYS A 501 -20.90 -25.42 49.12
N LYS A 502 -20.23 -26.55 48.88
CA LYS A 502 -19.96 -27.60 49.89
C LYS A 502 -19.23 -27.04 51.11
N SER A 503 -18.27 -26.16 50.94
CA SER A 503 -17.54 -25.52 52.05
C SER A 503 -18.39 -24.61 52.92
N ARG A 504 -19.52 -24.12 52.40
CA ARG A 504 -20.48 -23.27 53.13
C ARG A 504 -21.60 -24.06 53.83
N GLU A 505 -21.99 -25.21 53.26
CA GLU A 505 -23.01 -26.06 53.81
C GLU A 505 -22.47 -26.97 54.94
N GLY A 506 -21.13 -27.13 55.02
CA GLY A 506 -20.47 -27.87 56.08
C GLY A 506 -20.05 -27.07 57.32
N LYS A 507 -20.48 -25.79 57.41
CA LYS A 507 -20.38 -24.88 58.55
C LYS A 507 -21.78 -24.59 59.10
#